data_68e7f3a941b217de8d6cb339d034257d
#
_entry.id   68e7f3a941b217de8d6cb339d034257d
#
_cell.length_a   1.000
_cell.length_b   1.000
_cell.length_c   1.000
_cell.angle_alpha   90.00
_cell.angle_beta   90.00
_cell.angle_gamma   90.00
#
_symmetry.space_group_name_H-M   'P 1'
#
loop_
_entity.id
_entity.type
_entity.pdbx_description
1 polymer ?
#
loop_
_entity_poly.entity_id
_entity_poly.type
_entity_poly.pdbx_seq_one_letter_code
_entity_poly.pdbx_strand_id
1 'polypeptide(L)'
;MRDFHKFGIDTRGRSSGKIKTICPECNDTRGHKGDKSLSVDLDRGIAHCFHCQWAIYVPDDAEERAKQEQLEKYRKSARIPSHFRRPVFDPRKSQLSEKLELYWTQNRCLPQELLKELRITEQEQFMQQSGTKENCLCFNYFEGDTLVNTKFRSAQKHFMMVPGAELIPYNIDGILGSREAIITEGEFDACALMAATGRRDIISVPAGAQSNLSWMDRFVETHFDDKETIYLATDNDPAGQVLQQELIRRLGAERCRLVNYGPGCKDSNEHLVLYGAESLRICLEQAEEIPLEGVFNADDYRDELRSIFENGLKRGAETGWPNFDEHCTFETGRQMVITGRPGDGKSEFTDELVLRLCLKHEWKIAYYSPENMPVEYHLKKLADKLLGKEFSASTYGMTEAMYRQVADWLAGNVTHILPGGQAYSIDNILDKARQLVHRRGVRTVVIDPLNRLEQTEGMTEREFIRSLLNKLSRFATQHKCLVILIAHPRKVNRNETTGAQRRIEMNDINGSADFGNMSDFCIDVDRDDDKGMVTVYIDKVRFKHLGRGNTSAKFVYDFVSGRYFPCEEDIIQTSEGDKPGPVNTQSDHTIWLKKEEEQTCLFG
;
A
#
# COMPACT_ATOMS: atom_id res chain seq x y z
N MET A 1 -20.67 -12.22 28.65
CA MET A 1 -22.03 -12.61 28.17
C MET A 1 -22.68 -11.34 27.66
N ARG A 2 -23.33 -11.38 26.48
CA ARG A 2 -23.94 -10.20 25.86
C ARG A 2 -25.14 -9.73 26.67
N ASP A 3 -25.19 -8.46 27.08
CA ASP A 3 -26.27 -7.89 27.88
C ASP A 3 -27.30 -7.17 27.00
N PHE A 4 -28.24 -7.93 26.44
CA PHE A 4 -29.32 -7.41 25.62
C PHE A 4 -30.33 -6.55 26.40
N HIS A 5 -30.39 -6.69 27.73
CA HIS A 5 -31.31 -5.92 28.56
C HIS A 5 -30.95 -4.44 28.63
N LYS A 6 -29.66 -4.09 28.51
CA LYS A 6 -29.23 -2.68 28.39
C LYS A 6 -29.89 -1.94 27.25
N PHE A 7 -30.31 -2.65 26.22
CA PHE A 7 -30.95 -2.11 25.01
C PHE A 7 -32.46 -2.36 24.99
N GLY A 8 -33.06 -2.71 26.11
CA GLY A 8 -34.50 -2.98 26.20
C GLY A 8 -34.96 -4.26 25.52
N ILE A 9 -34.05 -5.14 25.13
CA ILE A 9 -34.38 -6.39 24.42
C ILE A 9 -34.60 -7.50 25.43
N ASP A 10 -35.82 -8.04 25.47
CA ASP A 10 -36.16 -9.21 26.30
C ASP A 10 -35.73 -10.51 25.60
N THR A 11 -34.69 -11.16 26.13
CA THR A 11 -34.18 -12.45 25.63
C THR A 11 -34.98 -13.65 26.11
N ARG A 12 -36.00 -13.47 26.94
CA ARG A 12 -36.82 -14.52 27.55
C ARG A 12 -36.01 -15.57 28.30
N GLY A 13 -34.93 -15.14 28.94
CA GLY A 13 -34.03 -16.01 29.69
C GLY A 13 -33.14 -16.91 28.86
N ARG A 14 -33.10 -16.75 27.54
CA ARG A 14 -32.18 -17.50 26.68
C ARG A 14 -30.83 -16.77 26.59
N SER A 15 -29.76 -17.54 26.53
CA SER A 15 -28.38 -17.07 26.42
C SER A 15 -27.73 -17.41 25.08
N SER A 16 -28.37 -18.21 24.22
CA SER A 16 -27.83 -18.63 22.92
C SER A 16 -28.91 -18.87 21.88
N GLY A 17 -28.55 -18.95 20.62
CA GLY A 17 -29.43 -19.22 19.47
C GLY A 17 -30.16 -17.98 18.96
N LYS A 18 -31.12 -18.24 18.04
CA LYS A 18 -31.93 -17.16 17.44
C LYS A 18 -33.31 -17.10 18.09
N ILE A 19 -33.79 -15.92 18.40
CA ILE A 19 -35.13 -15.67 18.98
C ILE A 19 -35.85 -14.57 18.21
N LYS A 20 -37.19 -14.57 18.32
CA LYS A 20 -38.04 -13.44 17.94
C LYS A 20 -38.68 -12.85 19.19
N THR A 21 -38.50 -11.51 19.36
CA THR A 21 -39.03 -10.78 20.51
C THR A 21 -39.65 -9.45 20.08
N ILE A 22 -40.16 -8.69 21.04
CA ILE A 22 -40.75 -7.37 20.82
C ILE A 22 -39.65 -6.37 20.58
N CYS A 23 -39.83 -5.47 19.60
CA CYS A 23 -38.90 -4.40 19.36
C CYS A 23 -39.09 -3.27 20.37
N PRO A 24 -38.06 -2.86 21.12
CA PRO A 24 -38.19 -1.77 22.07
C PRO A 24 -38.47 -0.41 21.41
N GLU A 25 -37.99 -0.17 20.20
CA GLU A 25 -38.12 1.12 19.51
C GLU A 25 -39.51 1.38 18.93
N CYS A 26 -40.16 0.38 18.35
CA CYS A 26 -41.41 0.62 17.65
C CYS A 26 -42.66 -0.02 18.29
N ASN A 27 -42.51 -0.74 19.37
CA ASN A 27 -43.63 -1.42 20.00
C ASN A 27 -44.75 -0.46 20.46
N ASP A 28 -44.36 0.72 20.99
CA ASP A 28 -45.31 1.69 21.55
C ASP A 28 -45.97 2.58 20.52
N THR A 29 -45.36 2.73 19.34
CA THR A 29 -45.85 3.57 18.24
C THR A 29 -46.68 2.84 17.19
N ARG A 30 -46.72 1.51 17.23
CA ARG A 30 -47.39 0.66 16.22
C ARG A 30 -48.80 0.26 16.62
N GLY A 31 -49.63 -0.02 15.63
CA GLY A 31 -51.04 -0.37 15.86
C GLY A 31 -51.28 -1.70 16.57
N HIS A 32 -50.40 -2.68 16.41
CA HIS A 32 -50.44 -3.98 17.08
C HIS A 32 -49.28 -4.12 18.07
N LYS A 33 -49.50 -3.75 19.32
CA LYS A 33 -48.53 -3.87 20.42
C LYS A 33 -48.28 -5.34 20.75
N GLY A 34 -47.04 -5.70 21.03
CA GLY A 34 -46.65 -7.06 21.43
C GLY A 34 -46.25 -8.00 20.30
N ASP A 35 -46.29 -7.55 19.04
CA ASP A 35 -45.79 -8.34 17.92
C ASP A 35 -44.28 -8.56 17.98
N LYS A 36 -43.85 -9.81 17.75
CA LYS A 36 -42.46 -10.23 17.80
C LYS A 36 -41.75 -9.95 16.47
N SER A 37 -41.58 -8.68 16.15
CA SER A 37 -40.94 -8.24 14.91
C SER A 37 -39.41 -8.11 14.99
N LEU A 38 -38.83 -8.21 16.20
CA LEU A 38 -37.40 -8.17 16.41
C LEU A 38 -36.79 -9.58 16.36
N SER A 39 -35.95 -9.83 15.38
CA SER A 39 -35.11 -11.04 15.33
C SER A 39 -33.82 -10.77 16.06
N VAL A 40 -33.43 -11.63 16.99
CA VAL A 40 -32.21 -11.50 17.78
C VAL A 40 -31.38 -12.77 17.64
N ASP A 41 -30.15 -12.63 17.20
CA ASP A 41 -29.13 -13.68 17.21
C ASP A 41 -28.26 -13.47 18.47
N LEU A 42 -28.50 -14.28 19.48
CA LEU A 42 -27.85 -14.15 20.79
C LEU A 42 -26.37 -14.51 20.74
N ASP A 43 -25.99 -15.42 19.83
CA ASP A 43 -24.61 -15.86 19.69
C ASP A 43 -23.76 -14.78 18.99
N ARG A 44 -24.31 -14.17 17.95
CA ARG A 44 -23.66 -13.10 17.20
C ARG A 44 -23.83 -11.70 17.80
N GLY A 45 -24.79 -11.51 18.70
CA GLY A 45 -25.07 -10.21 19.28
C GLY A 45 -25.83 -9.25 18.37
N ILE A 46 -26.51 -9.74 17.33
CA ILE A 46 -27.21 -8.92 16.34
C ILE A 46 -28.71 -8.96 16.62
N ALA A 47 -29.34 -7.77 16.64
CA ALA A 47 -30.78 -7.67 16.67
C ALA A 47 -31.28 -6.78 15.53
N HIS A 48 -32.32 -7.22 14.80
CA HIS A 48 -32.92 -6.49 13.69
C HIS A 48 -34.46 -6.57 13.72
N CYS A 49 -35.10 -5.42 13.60
CA CYS A 49 -36.56 -5.31 13.57
C CYS A 49 -37.08 -5.25 12.14
N PHE A 50 -37.91 -6.24 11.73
CA PHE A 50 -38.52 -6.28 10.40
C PHE A 50 -39.64 -5.23 10.19
N HIS A 51 -40.08 -4.53 11.23
CA HIS A 51 -41.10 -3.51 11.12
C HIS A 51 -40.52 -2.09 10.96
N CYS A 52 -39.62 -1.64 11.87
CA CYS A 52 -39.06 -0.30 11.86
C CYS A 52 -37.63 -0.27 11.32
N GLN A 53 -37.10 -1.40 10.90
CA GLN A 53 -35.73 -1.55 10.37
C GLN A 53 -34.62 -1.21 11.39
N TRP A 54 -34.98 -1.04 12.68
CA TRP A 54 -33.98 -0.83 13.72
C TRP A 54 -33.07 -2.04 13.85
N ALA A 55 -31.75 -1.78 13.80
CA ALA A 55 -30.72 -2.80 13.95
C ALA A 55 -29.71 -2.38 15.00
N ILE A 56 -29.23 -3.33 15.81
CA ILE A 56 -28.21 -3.08 16.82
C ILE A 56 -27.29 -4.29 16.96
N TYR A 57 -26.01 -4.01 17.22
CA TYR A 57 -25.02 -4.99 17.66
C TYR A 57 -24.79 -4.86 19.16
N VAL A 58 -24.90 -5.97 19.88
CA VAL A 58 -24.69 -6.05 21.33
C VAL A 58 -23.37 -6.79 21.57
N PRO A 59 -22.26 -6.09 21.89
CA PRO A 59 -20.97 -6.72 22.19
C PRO A 59 -21.06 -7.56 23.47
N ASP A 60 -20.19 -8.52 23.64
CA ASP A 60 -20.07 -9.19 24.95
C ASP A 60 -19.10 -8.45 25.90
N ASP A 61 -19.16 -8.77 27.18
CA ASP A 61 -18.31 -8.13 28.19
C ASP A 61 -16.81 -8.38 27.96
N ALA A 62 -16.44 -9.45 27.26
CA ALA A 62 -15.05 -9.74 26.91
C ALA A 62 -14.59 -8.85 25.74
N GLU A 63 -15.44 -8.67 24.72
CA GLU A 63 -15.18 -7.76 23.60
C GLU A 63 -15.08 -6.30 24.08
N GLU A 64 -15.99 -5.85 24.97
CA GLU A 64 -15.90 -4.49 25.55
C GLU A 64 -14.64 -4.29 26.37
N ARG A 65 -14.23 -5.27 27.21
CA ARG A 65 -12.98 -5.21 27.97
C ARG A 65 -11.77 -5.23 27.05
N ALA A 66 -11.74 -6.13 26.06
CA ALA A 66 -10.64 -6.18 25.10
C ALA A 66 -10.51 -4.86 24.32
N LYS A 67 -11.64 -4.26 23.93
CA LYS A 67 -11.67 -2.94 23.29
C LYS A 67 -11.10 -1.85 24.20
N GLN A 68 -11.48 -1.83 25.48
CA GLN A 68 -10.98 -0.86 26.45
C GLN A 68 -9.48 -1.03 26.72
N GLU A 69 -9.01 -2.26 26.91
CA GLU A 69 -7.59 -2.57 27.12
C GLU A 69 -6.76 -2.20 25.89
N GLN A 70 -7.25 -2.50 24.69
CA GLN A 70 -6.58 -2.14 23.44
C GLN A 70 -6.53 -0.62 23.25
N LEU A 71 -7.64 0.09 23.55
CA LEU A 71 -7.72 1.54 23.50
C LEU A 71 -6.74 2.19 24.50
N GLU A 72 -6.65 1.66 25.72
CA GLU A 72 -5.66 2.13 26.71
C GLU A 72 -4.22 1.88 26.27
N LYS A 73 -3.94 0.69 25.72
CA LYS A 73 -2.62 0.36 25.16
C LYS A 73 -2.26 1.31 24.03
N TYR A 74 -3.21 1.56 23.13
CA TYR A 74 -3.05 2.48 22.03
C TYR A 74 -2.81 3.91 22.50
N ARG A 75 -3.63 4.45 23.41
CA ARG A 75 -3.45 5.79 24.01
C ARG A 75 -2.07 5.96 24.66
N LYS A 76 -1.53 4.92 25.28
CA LYS A 76 -0.19 4.92 25.89
C LYS A 76 0.94 4.86 24.86
N SER A 77 0.71 4.24 23.72
CA SER A 77 1.71 4.04 22.64
C SER A 77 1.63 5.07 21.51
N ALA A 78 0.48 5.74 21.34
CA ALA A 78 0.23 6.66 20.25
C ALA A 78 1.11 7.92 20.37
N ARG A 79 2.22 7.93 19.64
CA ARG A 79 2.93 9.17 19.32
C ARG A 79 2.21 9.81 18.14
N ILE A 80 1.23 10.67 18.44
CA ILE A 80 0.54 11.42 17.39
C ILE A 80 1.54 12.42 16.80
N PRO A 81 1.85 12.36 15.49
CA PRO A 81 2.80 13.27 14.88
C PRO A 81 2.35 14.72 15.07
N SER A 82 3.22 15.57 15.60
CA SER A 82 2.90 16.98 15.94
C SER A 82 2.92 17.92 14.74
N HIS A 83 3.36 17.45 13.56
CA HIS A 83 3.52 18.28 12.35
C HIS A 83 2.23 18.40 11.52
N PHE A 84 1.19 17.58 11.77
CA PHE A 84 -0.07 17.69 11.06
C PHE A 84 -0.98 18.80 11.61
N ARG A 85 -1.66 19.50 10.70
CA ARG A 85 -2.69 20.45 11.05
C ARG A 85 -3.88 19.69 11.64
N ARG A 86 -4.42 20.17 12.78
CA ARG A 86 -5.61 19.59 13.39
C ARG A 86 -6.80 20.51 13.28
N PRO A 87 -7.92 20.07 12.71
CA PRO A 87 -9.17 20.80 12.77
C PRO A 87 -9.71 20.80 14.21
N VAL A 88 -10.58 21.77 14.50
CA VAL A 88 -11.25 21.87 15.80
C VAL A 88 -12.69 21.43 15.63
N PHE A 89 -13.13 20.48 16.44
CA PHE A 89 -14.52 20.04 16.46
C PHE A 89 -15.41 21.08 17.14
N ASP A 90 -16.45 21.51 16.44
CA ASP A 90 -17.47 22.41 16.99
C ASP A 90 -18.82 21.65 17.09
N PRO A 91 -19.22 21.19 18.28
CA PRO A 91 -20.45 20.42 18.46
C PRO A 91 -21.72 21.21 18.11
N ARG A 92 -21.66 22.55 18.05
CA ARG A 92 -22.81 23.37 17.63
C ARG A 92 -23.17 23.18 16.16
N LYS A 93 -22.23 22.71 15.34
CA LYS A 93 -22.43 22.39 13.92
C LYS A 93 -23.02 20.98 13.70
N SER A 94 -23.30 20.23 14.75
CA SER A 94 -23.95 18.91 14.65
C SER A 94 -25.47 18.99 14.42
N GLN A 95 -26.07 20.18 14.51
CA GLN A 95 -27.43 20.37 14.08
C GLN A 95 -27.44 20.68 12.58
N LEU A 96 -27.85 19.69 11.80
CA LEU A 96 -27.92 19.79 10.35
C LEU A 96 -29.15 20.61 9.91
N SER A 97 -29.08 21.24 8.74
CA SER A 97 -30.22 21.83 8.08
C SER A 97 -31.21 20.72 7.65
N GLU A 98 -32.50 21.06 7.62
CA GLU A 98 -33.57 20.18 7.17
C GLU A 98 -33.26 19.53 5.81
N LYS A 99 -32.64 20.28 4.90
CA LYS A 99 -32.23 19.79 3.58
C LYS A 99 -31.20 18.67 3.67
N LEU A 100 -30.20 18.78 4.53
CA LEU A 100 -29.18 17.73 4.70
C LEU A 100 -29.70 16.55 5.50
N GLU A 101 -30.59 16.76 6.48
CA GLU A 101 -31.27 15.67 7.18
C GLU A 101 -32.17 14.85 6.23
N LEU A 102 -32.92 15.52 5.35
CA LEU A 102 -33.71 14.84 4.31
C LEU A 102 -32.81 14.09 3.31
N TYR A 103 -31.70 14.69 2.90
CA TYR A 103 -30.73 14.00 2.05
C TYR A 103 -30.17 12.73 2.70
N TRP A 104 -29.83 12.80 4.00
CA TRP A 104 -29.34 11.66 4.77
C TRP A 104 -30.39 10.56 4.90
N THR A 105 -31.61 10.92 5.32
CA THR A 105 -32.64 9.93 5.64
C THR A 105 -33.38 9.41 4.42
N GLN A 106 -33.66 10.24 3.42
CA GLN A 106 -34.47 9.85 2.27
C GLN A 106 -33.64 9.43 1.06
N ASN A 107 -32.57 10.17 0.74
CA ASN A 107 -31.76 9.85 -0.44
C ASN A 107 -30.68 8.79 -0.16
N ARG A 108 -30.16 8.77 1.06
CA ARG A 108 -29.15 7.79 1.49
C ARG A 108 -29.73 6.64 2.33
N CYS A 109 -30.99 6.73 2.71
CA CYS A 109 -31.71 5.73 3.54
C CYS A 109 -30.98 5.40 4.85
N LEU A 110 -30.36 6.41 5.47
CA LEU A 110 -29.56 6.23 6.69
C LEU A 110 -30.35 6.72 7.93
N PRO A 111 -30.25 6.03 9.07
CA PRO A 111 -30.89 6.44 10.32
C PRO A 111 -30.34 7.77 10.83
N GLN A 112 -31.21 8.60 11.41
CA GLN A 112 -30.84 9.91 11.96
C GLN A 112 -29.93 9.79 13.18
N GLU A 113 -30.04 8.69 13.93
CA GLU A 113 -29.23 8.39 15.11
C GLU A 113 -27.73 8.33 14.79
N LEU A 114 -27.36 7.81 13.59
CA LEU A 114 -25.97 7.76 13.14
C LEU A 114 -25.32 9.13 12.98
N LEU A 115 -26.09 10.19 12.70
CA LEU A 115 -25.55 11.54 12.60
C LEU A 115 -24.88 11.99 13.91
N LYS A 116 -25.54 11.72 15.04
CA LYS A 116 -25.02 12.05 16.37
C LYS A 116 -23.88 11.12 16.77
N GLU A 117 -24.08 9.84 16.56
CA GLU A 117 -23.11 8.80 16.93
C GLU A 117 -21.77 9.02 16.23
N LEU A 118 -21.82 9.27 14.93
CA LEU A 118 -20.63 9.48 14.10
C LEU A 118 -20.15 10.95 14.09
N ARG A 119 -20.76 11.81 14.92
CA ARG A 119 -20.40 13.24 15.07
C ARG A 119 -20.36 13.97 13.72
N ILE A 120 -21.33 13.69 12.84
CA ILE A 120 -21.44 14.35 11.53
C ILE A 120 -21.92 15.78 11.74
N THR A 121 -21.34 16.71 10.99
CA THR A 121 -21.61 18.14 11.11
C THR A 121 -21.91 18.77 9.76
N GLU A 122 -22.37 20.01 9.74
CA GLU A 122 -22.62 20.82 8.55
C GLU A 122 -21.75 22.06 8.55
N GLN A 123 -21.15 22.39 7.40
CA GLN A 123 -20.35 23.59 7.26
C GLN A 123 -20.32 24.08 5.80
N GLU A 124 -20.39 25.42 5.60
CA GLU A 124 -20.00 25.99 4.32
C GLU A 124 -18.50 25.93 4.11
N GLN A 125 -18.08 25.41 2.95
CA GLN A 125 -16.70 25.27 2.57
C GLN A 125 -16.47 25.73 1.13
N PHE A 126 -15.35 26.41 0.89
CA PHE A 126 -14.95 26.77 -0.47
C PHE A 126 -14.47 25.51 -1.20
N MET A 127 -15.13 25.19 -2.32
CA MET A 127 -14.78 24.05 -3.16
C MET A 127 -13.98 24.51 -4.38
N GLN A 128 -12.77 23.98 -4.55
CA GLN A 128 -11.92 24.33 -5.68
C GLN A 128 -12.54 23.90 -7.01
N GLN A 129 -13.27 22.78 -7.03
CA GLN A 129 -13.92 22.24 -8.22
C GLN A 129 -14.96 23.18 -8.83
N SER A 130 -15.68 23.93 -8.01
CA SER A 130 -16.70 24.90 -8.47
C SER A 130 -16.24 26.36 -8.37
N GLY A 131 -15.15 26.63 -7.64
CA GLY A 131 -14.70 28.00 -7.33
C GLY A 131 -15.64 28.78 -6.42
N THR A 132 -16.58 28.13 -5.72
CA THR A 132 -17.59 28.73 -4.87
C THR A 132 -17.65 28.12 -3.48
N LYS A 133 -18.27 28.81 -2.54
CA LYS A 133 -18.63 28.21 -1.24
C LYS A 133 -19.87 27.34 -1.43
N GLU A 134 -19.76 26.11 -0.92
CA GLU A 134 -20.85 25.15 -0.94
C GLU A 134 -21.15 24.66 0.48
N ASN A 135 -22.42 24.38 0.73
CA ASN A 135 -22.85 23.78 1.98
C ASN A 135 -22.54 22.29 1.96
N CYS A 136 -21.78 21.83 2.94
CA CYS A 136 -21.19 20.49 2.95
C CYS A 136 -21.61 19.71 4.17
N LEU A 137 -21.88 18.42 3.95
CA LEU A 137 -21.87 17.41 4.98
C LEU A 137 -20.40 17.12 5.35
N CYS A 138 -20.09 17.12 6.64
CA CYS A 138 -18.74 16.97 7.16
C CYS A 138 -18.61 15.60 7.86
N PHE A 139 -17.84 14.72 7.27
CA PHE A 139 -17.40 13.49 7.93
C PHE A 139 -16.17 13.80 8.77
N ASN A 140 -16.32 13.68 10.09
CA ASN A 140 -15.28 14.01 11.05
C ASN A 140 -14.51 12.74 11.46
N TYR A 141 -13.20 12.73 11.22
CA TYR A 141 -12.32 11.60 11.47
C TYR A 141 -11.70 11.75 12.85
N PHE A 142 -12.09 10.91 13.76
CA PHE A 142 -11.62 10.92 15.13
C PHE A 142 -10.65 9.77 15.41
N GLU A 143 -9.73 10.05 16.31
CA GLU A 143 -8.90 9.08 16.99
C GLU A 143 -9.04 9.35 18.50
N GLY A 144 -9.70 8.47 19.22
CA GLY A 144 -10.23 8.76 20.55
C GLY A 144 -11.20 9.93 20.53
N ASP A 145 -10.91 10.93 21.34
CA ASP A 145 -11.71 12.17 21.39
C ASP A 145 -11.10 13.31 20.55
N THR A 146 -10.00 13.02 19.85
CA THR A 146 -9.31 14.03 19.04
C THR A 146 -9.82 14.02 17.61
N LEU A 147 -10.28 15.17 17.11
CA LEU A 147 -10.57 15.35 15.69
C LEU A 147 -9.24 15.47 14.93
N VAL A 148 -8.98 14.50 14.05
CA VAL A 148 -7.73 14.41 13.28
C VAL A 148 -7.90 15.04 11.90
N ASN A 149 -9.04 14.78 11.24
CA ASN A 149 -9.33 15.32 9.91
C ASN A 149 -10.84 15.52 9.73
N THR A 150 -11.23 16.24 8.68
CA THR A 150 -12.63 16.39 8.27
C THR A 150 -12.69 16.32 6.75
N LYS A 151 -13.57 15.47 6.22
CA LYS A 151 -13.91 15.42 4.80
C LYS A 151 -15.21 16.16 4.57
N PHE A 152 -15.14 17.18 3.74
CA PHE A 152 -16.28 18.00 3.33
C PHE A 152 -16.86 17.42 2.05
N ARG A 153 -18.16 17.21 1.99
CA ARG A 153 -18.85 16.71 0.80
C ARG A 153 -20.08 17.54 0.51
N SER A 154 -20.12 18.15 -0.66
CA SER A 154 -21.25 18.97 -1.10
C SER A 154 -22.32 18.15 -1.83
N ALA A 155 -23.48 18.78 -2.08
CA ALA A 155 -24.56 18.17 -2.85
C ALA A 155 -24.18 17.90 -4.31
N GLN A 156 -23.22 18.64 -4.86
CA GLN A 156 -22.68 18.47 -6.22
C GLN A 156 -21.67 17.33 -6.33
N LYS A 157 -21.45 16.59 -5.24
CA LYS A 157 -20.44 15.53 -5.08
C LYS A 157 -19.00 16.05 -5.12
N HIS A 158 -18.79 17.37 -4.94
CA HIS A 158 -17.44 17.88 -4.68
C HIS A 158 -17.01 17.50 -3.26
N PHE A 159 -15.74 17.20 -3.11
CA PHE A 159 -15.19 16.84 -1.80
C PHE A 159 -13.77 17.37 -1.63
N MET A 160 -13.42 17.63 -0.40
CA MET A 160 -12.06 17.96 0.01
C MET A 160 -11.84 17.56 1.47
N MET A 161 -10.60 17.34 1.82
CA MET A 161 -10.16 17.15 3.20
C MET A 161 -9.44 18.38 3.71
N VAL A 162 -9.27 18.50 5.03
CA VAL A 162 -8.53 19.64 5.61
C VAL A 162 -7.07 19.58 5.14
N PRO A 163 -6.57 20.60 4.43
CA PRO A 163 -5.19 20.60 3.93
C PRO A 163 -4.18 20.52 5.08
N GLY A 164 -3.18 19.65 4.94
CA GLY A 164 -2.13 19.42 5.93
C GLY A 164 -2.60 18.66 7.18
N ALA A 165 -3.83 18.12 7.20
CA ALA A 165 -4.28 17.20 8.22
C ALA A 165 -3.85 15.76 7.90
N GLU A 166 -3.67 14.95 8.94
CA GLU A 166 -3.30 13.55 8.81
C GLU A 166 -4.43 12.74 8.16
N LEU A 167 -4.09 11.83 7.26
CA LEU A 167 -5.04 10.87 6.69
C LEU A 167 -5.15 9.66 7.61
N ILE A 168 -6.31 9.44 8.16
CA ILE A 168 -6.65 8.25 8.96
C ILE A 168 -7.95 7.65 8.42
N PRO A 169 -8.22 6.35 8.63
CA PRO A 169 -9.51 5.76 8.28
C PRO A 169 -10.66 6.42 9.04
N TYR A 170 -11.78 6.57 8.36
CA TYR A 170 -13.01 7.00 9.03
C TYR A 170 -13.46 5.94 10.04
N ASN A 171 -13.85 6.37 11.24
CA ASN A 171 -14.24 5.51 12.35
C ASN A 171 -13.18 4.47 12.76
N ILE A 172 -11.90 4.83 12.71
CA ILE A 172 -10.79 3.89 12.97
C ILE A 172 -10.90 3.15 14.31
N ASP A 173 -11.33 3.83 15.36
CA ASP A 173 -11.48 3.24 16.69
C ASP A 173 -12.63 2.22 16.75
N GLY A 174 -13.52 2.23 15.78
CA GLY A 174 -14.63 1.28 15.70
C GLY A 174 -14.20 -0.19 15.67
N ILE A 175 -13.03 -0.47 15.08
CA ILE A 175 -12.51 -1.83 14.97
C ILE A 175 -11.67 -2.27 16.19
N LEU A 176 -11.41 -1.39 17.15
CA LEU A 176 -10.67 -1.74 18.36
C LEU A 176 -11.44 -2.75 19.21
N GLY A 177 -10.78 -3.82 19.64
CA GLY A 177 -11.34 -4.87 20.49
C GLY A 177 -12.31 -5.82 19.78
N SER A 178 -12.60 -5.62 18.49
CA SER A 178 -13.30 -6.62 17.66
C SER A 178 -12.28 -7.53 16.99
N ARG A 179 -12.59 -8.83 16.88
CA ARG A 179 -11.79 -9.76 16.08
C ARG A 179 -12.09 -9.70 14.59
N GLU A 180 -13.09 -8.94 14.22
CA GLU A 180 -13.48 -8.69 12.84
C GLU A 180 -13.34 -7.21 12.51
N ALA A 181 -13.20 -6.88 11.22
CA ALA A 181 -13.28 -5.52 10.70
C ALA A 181 -13.96 -5.53 9.34
N ILE A 182 -14.69 -4.47 9.02
CA ILE A 182 -15.27 -4.26 7.70
C ILE A 182 -14.64 -2.99 7.13
N ILE A 183 -14.07 -3.08 5.94
CA ILE A 183 -13.41 -1.96 5.26
C ILE A 183 -14.20 -1.59 4.01
N THR A 184 -14.66 -0.35 3.94
CA THR A 184 -15.35 0.23 2.78
C THR A 184 -14.49 1.26 2.07
N GLU A 185 -14.87 1.64 0.85
CA GLU A 185 -14.21 2.71 0.12
C GLU A 185 -14.68 4.09 0.59
N GLY A 186 -15.97 4.26 0.83
CA GLY A 186 -16.58 5.54 1.17
C GLY A 186 -17.25 5.57 2.56
N GLU A 187 -17.40 6.77 3.10
CA GLU A 187 -18.04 6.99 4.40
C GLU A 187 -19.53 6.64 4.39
N PHE A 188 -20.22 6.90 3.26
CA PHE A 188 -21.62 6.51 3.11
C PHE A 188 -21.80 5.00 3.08
N ASP A 189 -20.84 4.27 2.53
CA ASP A 189 -20.84 2.82 2.49
C ASP A 189 -20.67 2.22 3.89
N ALA A 190 -19.74 2.80 4.67
CA ALA A 190 -19.59 2.46 6.07
C ALA A 190 -20.88 2.71 6.86
N CYS A 191 -21.51 3.88 6.67
CA CYS A 191 -22.79 4.21 7.31
C CYS A 191 -23.93 3.26 6.88
N ALA A 192 -23.95 2.86 5.60
CA ALA A 192 -24.96 1.93 5.08
C ALA A 192 -24.83 0.54 5.74
N LEU A 193 -23.62 0.02 5.85
CA LEU A 193 -23.37 -1.24 6.55
C LEU A 193 -23.64 -1.13 8.05
N MET A 194 -23.32 -0.01 8.70
CA MET A 194 -23.67 0.24 10.10
C MET A 194 -25.18 0.23 10.30
N ALA A 195 -25.94 0.87 9.39
CA ALA A 195 -27.40 0.89 9.42
C ALA A 195 -28.01 -0.50 9.21
N ALA A 196 -27.49 -1.26 8.23
CA ALA A 196 -28.02 -2.56 7.87
C ALA A 196 -27.72 -3.65 8.92
N THR A 197 -26.56 -3.58 9.57
CA THR A 197 -26.05 -4.66 10.44
C THR A 197 -26.12 -4.34 11.93
N GLY A 198 -26.20 -3.06 12.29
CA GLY A 198 -26.03 -2.62 13.69
C GLY A 198 -24.58 -2.69 14.19
N ARG A 199 -23.63 -3.15 13.37
CA ARG A 199 -22.19 -3.25 13.70
C ARG A 199 -21.53 -1.87 13.71
N ARG A 200 -20.42 -1.78 14.42
CA ARG A 200 -19.60 -0.56 14.52
C ARG A 200 -18.13 -0.77 14.19
N ASP A 201 -17.73 -2.02 14.01
CA ASP A 201 -16.39 -2.42 13.57
C ASP A 201 -16.22 -2.25 12.03
N ILE A 202 -16.67 -1.11 11.56
CA ILE A 202 -16.72 -0.72 10.15
C ILE A 202 -15.96 0.58 9.98
N ILE A 203 -15.00 0.59 9.06
CA ILE A 203 -14.20 1.75 8.71
C ILE A 203 -14.29 2.05 7.21
N SER A 204 -14.01 3.28 6.80
CA SER A 204 -13.73 3.53 5.39
C SER A 204 -12.31 4.07 5.18
N VAL A 205 -11.74 3.79 4.01
CA VAL A 205 -10.44 4.34 3.64
C VAL A 205 -10.53 5.87 3.49
N PRO A 206 -9.47 6.63 3.86
CA PRO A 206 -9.60 8.10 3.98
C PRO A 206 -9.75 8.84 2.66
N ALA A 207 -9.20 8.31 1.57
CA ALA A 207 -9.07 9.04 0.31
C ALA A 207 -9.70 8.31 -0.89
N GLY A 208 -10.62 7.36 -0.66
CA GLY A 208 -11.23 6.53 -1.70
C GLY A 208 -10.27 5.48 -2.26
N ALA A 209 -10.56 4.97 -3.45
CA ALA A 209 -9.81 3.89 -4.09
C ALA A 209 -8.41 4.35 -4.52
N GLN A 210 -7.44 4.22 -3.64
CA GLN A 210 -6.02 4.49 -3.92
C GLN A 210 -5.18 3.24 -3.64
N SER A 211 -4.15 3.04 -4.45
CA SER A 211 -3.16 1.97 -4.22
C SER A 211 -2.18 2.29 -3.09
N ASN A 212 -2.01 3.58 -2.78
CA ASN A 212 -1.17 4.02 -1.67
C ASN A 212 -1.92 3.93 -0.34
N LEU A 213 -1.62 2.91 0.46
CA LEU A 213 -2.19 2.69 1.78
C LEU A 213 -1.23 3.09 2.91
N SER A 214 -0.38 4.09 2.72
CA SER A 214 0.59 4.55 3.74
C SER A 214 -0.07 4.97 5.06
N TRP A 215 -1.32 5.41 5.03
CA TRP A 215 -2.11 5.69 6.23
C TRP A 215 -2.26 4.46 7.15
N MET A 216 -2.18 3.23 6.60
CA MET A 216 -2.25 2.01 7.40
C MET A 216 -1.03 1.79 8.29
N ASP A 217 0.14 2.30 7.90
CA ASP A 217 1.43 1.96 8.54
C ASP A 217 1.40 2.14 10.07
N ARG A 218 0.69 3.17 10.53
CA ARG A 218 0.54 3.48 11.95
C ARG A 218 -0.47 2.59 12.69
N PHE A 219 -1.42 2.02 11.95
CA PHE A 219 -2.55 1.30 12.53
C PHE A 219 -2.43 -0.22 12.47
N VAL A 220 -1.49 -0.77 11.67
CA VAL A 220 -1.39 -2.23 11.47
C VAL A 220 -1.23 -2.95 12.81
N GLU A 221 -0.25 -2.57 13.62
CA GLU A 221 0.05 -3.27 14.89
C GLU A 221 -1.05 -3.10 15.96
N THR A 222 -1.78 -2.00 15.90
CA THR A 222 -2.74 -1.64 16.96
C THR A 222 -4.18 -1.95 16.63
N HIS A 223 -4.53 -1.95 15.33
CA HIS A 223 -5.93 -2.06 14.88
C HIS A 223 -6.19 -3.27 13.99
N PHE A 224 -5.16 -3.78 13.27
CA PHE A 224 -5.36 -4.84 12.28
C PHE A 224 -4.69 -6.18 12.62
N ASP A 225 -3.63 -6.20 13.44
CA ASP A 225 -2.90 -7.44 13.74
C ASP A 225 -3.73 -8.47 14.52
N ASP A 226 -4.71 -8.03 15.30
CA ASP A 226 -5.61 -8.88 16.10
C ASP A 226 -6.86 -9.35 15.35
N LYS A 227 -7.06 -8.94 14.09
CA LYS A 227 -8.24 -9.31 13.31
C LYS A 227 -8.12 -10.74 12.78
N GLU A 228 -9.14 -11.55 13.04
CA GLU A 228 -9.28 -12.90 12.50
C GLU A 228 -9.97 -12.89 11.14
N THR A 229 -10.95 -11.99 10.95
CA THR A 229 -11.67 -11.84 9.69
C THR A 229 -11.79 -10.37 9.30
N ILE A 230 -11.49 -10.07 8.05
CA ILE A 230 -11.59 -8.71 7.49
C ILE A 230 -12.45 -8.76 6.24
N TYR A 231 -13.62 -8.13 6.31
CA TYR A 231 -14.54 -8.02 5.17
C TYR A 231 -14.13 -6.83 4.32
N LEU A 232 -13.88 -7.06 3.04
CA LEU A 232 -13.56 -6.03 2.06
C LEU A 232 -14.82 -5.69 1.28
N ALA A 233 -15.44 -4.59 1.66
CA ALA A 233 -16.66 -4.05 1.09
C ALA A 233 -16.35 -2.83 0.21
N THR A 234 -15.42 -3.01 -0.74
CA THR A 234 -14.99 -2.00 -1.70
C THR A 234 -16.00 -1.84 -2.84
N ASP A 235 -15.89 -0.76 -3.61
CA ASP A 235 -16.74 -0.50 -4.77
C ASP A 235 -16.54 -1.58 -5.84
N ASN A 236 -17.63 -1.93 -6.53
CA ASN A 236 -17.61 -2.90 -7.63
C ASN A 236 -17.24 -2.25 -8.96
N ASP A 237 -16.12 -1.50 -8.97
CA ASP A 237 -15.56 -0.87 -10.15
C ASP A 237 -14.02 -1.12 -10.24
N PRO A 238 -13.36 -0.78 -11.35
CA PRO A 238 -11.92 -1.02 -11.50
C PRO A 238 -11.04 -0.38 -10.43
N ALA A 239 -11.44 0.78 -9.90
CA ALA A 239 -10.68 1.47 -8.84
C ALA A 239 -10.84 0.74 -7.49
N GLY A 240 -12.07 0.32 -7.16
CA GLY A 240 -12.35 -0.48 -5.96
C GLY A 240 -11.66 -1.84 -5.99
N GLN A 241 -11.53 -2.46 -7.17
CA GLN A 241 -10.76 -3.72 -7.33
C GLN A 241 -9.26 -3.52 -7.06
N VAL A 242 -8.66 -2.41 -7.51
CA VAL A 242 -7.26 -2.07 -7.21
C VAL A 242 -7.06 -1.89 -5.70
N LEU A 243 -7.95 -1.14 -5.05
CA LEU A 243 -7.95 -0.97 -3.59
C LEU A 243 -8.07 -2.33 -2.88
N GLN A 244 -8.99 -3.17 -3.31
CA GLN A 244 -9.24 -4.50 -2.75
C GLN A 244 -7.98 -5.37 -2.79
N GLN A 245 -7.31 -5.44 -3.95
CA GLN A 245 -6.08 -6.22 -4.11
C GLN A 245 -4.96 -5.71 -3.20
N GLU A 246 -4.82 -4.39 -3.05
CA GLU A 246 -3.81 -3.81 -2.18
C GLU A 246 -4.12 -4.06 -0.70
N LEU A 247 -5.40 -4.01 -0.30
CA LEU A 247 -5.83 -4.38 1.06
C LEU A 247 -5.54 -5.86 1.34
N ILE A 248 -5.86 -6.77 0.40
CA ILE A 248 -5.53 -8.20 0.51
C ILE A 248 -4.03 -8.40 0.71
N ARG A 249 -3.21 -7.72 -0.09
CA ARG A 249 -1.76 -7.79 0.01
C ARG A 249 -1.22 -7.33 1.37
N ARG A 250 -1.82 -6.28 1.93
CA ARG A 250 -1.42 -5.69 3.22
C ARG A 250 -1.94 -6.48 4.42
N LEU A 251 -3.12 -7.04 4.30
CA LEU A 251 -3.83 -7.67 5.42
C LEU A 251 -3.69 -9.20 5.47
N GLY A 252 -3.37 -9.83 4.34
CA GLY A 252 -3.30 -11.29 4.19
C GLY A 252 -4.61 -11.88 3.66
N ALA A 253 -4.51 -12.66 2.58
CA ALA A 253 -5.66 -13.23 1.90
C ALA A 253 -6.46 -14.20 2.79
N GLU A 254 -5.78 -14.91 3.68
CA GLU A 254 -6.36 -15.95 4.53
C GLU A 254 -7.43 -15.44 5.49
N ARG A 255 -7.36 -14.16 5.87
CA ARG A 255 -8.35 -13.52 6.76
C ARG A 255 -9.26 -12.51 6.08
N CYS A 256 -9.10 -12.30 4.77
CA CYS A 256 -9.97 -11.44 3.99
C CYS A 256 -11.20 -12.20 3.47
N ARG A 257 -12.34 -11.50 3.41
CA ARG A 257 -13.59 -11.96 2.79
C ARG A 257 -14.10 -10.87 1.85
N LEU A 258 -14.54 -11.25 0.66
CA LEU A 258 -15.00 -10.31 -0.36
C LEU A 258 -16.51 -10.15 -0.29
N VAL A 259 -16.97 -8.92 -0.11
CA VAL A 259 -18.40 -8.60 -0.14
C VAL A 259 -18.81 -8.36 -1.59
N ASN A 260 -19.82 -9.10 -2.07
CA ASN A 260 -20.35 -9.01 -3.42
C ASN A 260 -21.77 -8.42 -3.37
N TYR A 261 -21.97 -7.31 -4.08
CA TYR A 261 -23.28 -6.62 -4.12
C TYR A 261 -24.18 -7.13 -5.26
N GLY A 262 -23.69 -8.09 -6.06
CA GLY A 262 -24.39 -8.57 -7.24
C GLY A 262 -24.29 -7.63 -8.46
N PRO A 263 -24.79 -8.08 -9.61
CA PRO A 263 -24.74 -7.29 -10.83
C PRO A 263 -25.65 -6.05 -10.73
N GLY A 264 -25.12 -4.90 -11.13
CA GLY A 264 -25.86 -3.65 -11.19
C GLY A 264 -25.81 -2.78 -9.94
N CYS A 265 -25.10 -3.20 -8.89
CA CYS A 265 -24.79 -2.37 -7.73
C CYS A 265 -23.30 -2.05 -7.65
N LYS A 266 -22.98 -0.79 -7.44
CA LYS A 266 -21.61 -0.33 -7.31
C LYS A 266 -21.07 -0.48 -5.89
N ASP A 267 -21.82 -0.05 -4.91
CA ASP A 267 -21.39 0.12 -3.53
C ASP A 267 -22.46 -0.25 -2.50
N SER A 268 -22.08 -0.26 -1.22
CA SER A 268 -22.97 -0.63 -0.11
C SER A 268 -24.16 0.32 0.04
N ASN A 269 -23.94 1.63 -0.18
CA ASN A 269 -25.02 2.60 -0.01
C ASN A 269 -26.02 2.52 -1.16
N GLU A 270 -25.58 2.32 -2.38
CA GLU A 270 -26.45 2.07 -3.53
C GLU A 270 -27.30 0.81 -3.30
N HIS A 271 -26.68 -0.27 -2.80
CA HIS A 271 -27.38 -1.50 -2.47
C HIS A 271 -28.43 -1.29 -1.38
N LEU A 272 -28.10 -0.55 -0.32
CA LEU A 272 -29.05 -0.19 0.73
C LEU A 272 -30.27 0.56 0.17
N VAL A 273 -30.04 1.55 -0.71
CA VAL A 273 -31.10 2.35 -1.31
C VAL A 273 -32.00 1.53 -2.22
N LEU A 274 -31.43 0.64 -3.02
CA LEU A 274 -32.18 -0.14 -4.02
C LEU A 274 -32.88 -1.36 -3.43
N TYR A 275 -32.24 -2.07 -2.50
CA TYR A 275 -32.69 -3.40 -2.04
C TYR A 275 -32.92 -3.46 -0.53
N GLY A 276 -32.64 -2.41 0.22
CA GLY A 276 -32.90 -2.31 1.66
C GLY A 276 -31.84 -2.99 2.54
N ALA A 277 -31.98 -2.77 3.84
CA ALA A 277 -31.00 -3.17 4.85
C ALA A 277 -30.82 -4.69 4.97
N GLU A 278 -31.90 -5.46 4.86
CA GLU A 278 -31.84 -6.91 4.96
C GLU A 278 -31.02 -7.52 3.82
N SER A 279 -31.21 -7.05 2.60
CA SER A 279 -30.45 -7.52 1.43
C SER A 279 -28.96 -7.19 1.57
N LEU A 280 -28.61 -5.98 2.03
CA LEU A 280 -27.22 -5.59 2.27
C LEU A 280 -26.57 -6.43 3.39
N ARG A 281 -27.33 -6.77 4.44
CA ARG A 281 -26.86 -7.65 5.50
C ARG A 281 -26.53 -9.06 4.96
N ILE A 282 -27.38 -9.58 4.07
CA ILE A 282 -27.15 -10.87 3.41
C ILE A 282 -25.86 -10.83 2.56
N CYS A 283 -25.59 -9.75 1.82
CA CYS A 283 -24.33 -9.61 1.08
C CYS A 283 -23.11 -9.74 2.00
N LEU A 284 -23.14 -9.13 3.18
CA LEU A 284 -22.04 -9.25 4.14
C LEU A 284 -21.94 -10.68 4.72
N GLU A 285 -23.06 -11.32 5.06
CA GLU A 285 -23.09 -12.69 5.60
C GLU A 285 -22.61 -13.73 4.59
N GLN A 286 -22.80 -13.47 3.30
CA GLN A 286 -22.40 -14.33 2.19
C GLN A 286 -21.04 -13.92 1.60
N ALA A 287 -20.27 -13.05 2.29
CA ALA A 287 -18.96 -12.65 1.82
C ALA A 287 -18.06 -13.86 1.55
N GLU A 288 -17.48 -13.87 0.36
CA GLU A 288 -16.75 -15.00 -0.20
C GLU A 288 -15.32 -15.09 0.35
N GLU A 289 -14.86 -16.30 0.60
CA GLU A 289 -13.44 -16.55 0.85
C GLU A 289 -12.66 -16.31 -0.43
N ILE A 290 -11.43 -15.81 -0.27
CA ILE A 290 -10.54 -15.71 -1.42
C ILE A 290 -10.24 -17.14 -1.91
N PRO A 291 -10.34 -17.42 -3.22
CA PRO A 291 -10.18 -18.77 -3.75
C PRO A 291 -8.85 -19.42 -3.36
N LEU A 292 -8.83 -20.75 -3.32
CA LEU A 292 -7.64 -21.54 -2.95
C LEU A 292 -6.42 -21.09 -3.74
N GLU A 293 -5.35 -20.75 -3.02
CA GLU A 293 -4.10 -20.29 -3.62
C GLU A 293 -3.56 -21.33 -4.60
N GLY A 294 -3.31 -20.90 -5.83
CA GLY A 294 -2.67 -21.71 -6.87
C GLY A 294 -3.61 -22.61 -7.69
N VAL A 295 -4.93 -22.51 -7.51
CA VAL A 295 -5.91 -23.24 -8.34
C VAL A 295 -6.77 -22.23 -9.11
N PHE A 296 -6.57 -22.15 -10.41
CA PHE A 296 -7.21 -21.19 -11.30
C PHE A 296 -7.71 -21.85 -12.57
N ASN A 297 -8.81 -21.35 -13.10
CA ASN A 297 -9.30 -21.69 -14.44
C ASN A 297 -9.41 -20.43 -15.31
N ALA A 298 -9.76 -20.60 -16.59
CA ALA A 298 -9.85 -19.48 -17.53
C ALA A 298 -10.97 -18.48 -17.18
N ASP A 299 -12.01 -18.93 -16.46
CA ASP A 299 -13.11 -18.06 -16.06
C ASP A 299 -12.69 -17.10 -14.95
N ASP A 300 -11.75 -17.51 -14.08
CA ASP A 300 -11.20 -16.66 -13.01
C ASP A 300 -10.45 -15.44 -13.57
N TYR A 301 -10.04 -15.48 -14.82
CA TYR A 301 -9.29 -14.42 -15.51
C TYR A 301 -10.02 -13.86 -16.75
N ARG A 302 -11.34 -14.04 -16.84
CA ARG A 302 -12.11 -13.65 -18.03
C ARG A 302 -12.04 -12.15 -18.30
N ASP A 303 -12.12 -11.32 -17.26
CA ASP A 303 -12.09 -9.86 -17.37
C ASP A 303 -10.68 -9.35 -17.71
N GLU A 304 -9.64 -9.94 -17.09
CA GLU A 304 -8.24 -9.63 -17.43
C GLU A 304 -7.91 -10.03 -18.86
N LEU A 305 -8.36 -11.22 -19.30
CA LEU A 305 -8.19 -11.66 -20.68
C LEU A 305 -8.90 -10.71 -21.66
N ARG A 306 -10.09 -10.25 -21.33
CA ARG A 306 -10.82 -9.26 -22.12
C ARG A 306 -10.08 -7.93 -22.19
N SER A 307 -9.58 -7.45 -21.05
CA SER A 307 -8.77 -6.23 -20.99
C SER A 307 -7.49 -6.34 -21.81
N ILE A 308 -6.81 -7.49 -21.78
CA ILE A 308 -5.63 -7.76 -22.61
C ILE A 308 -6.01 -7.80 -24.09
N PHE A 309 -7.14 -8.39 -24.44
CA PHE A 309 -7.63 -8.43 -25.82
C PHE A 309 -7.94 -7.02 -26.38
N GLU A 310 -8.56 -6.16 -25.56
CA GLU A 310 -8.97 -4.81 -25.97
C GLU A 310 -7.80 -3.81 -25.97
N ASN A 311 -6.89 -3.90 -25.00
CA ASN A 311 -5.86 -2.88 -24.75
C ASN A 311 -4.41 -3.36 -24.95
N GLY A 312 -4.21 -4.66 -25.14
CA GLY A 312 -2.89 -5.29 -25.11
C GLY A 312 -2.30 -5.39 -23.70
N LEU A 313 -1.12 -5.99 -23.60
CA LEU A 313 -0.34 -6.00 -22.36
C LEU A 313 0.32 -4.63 -22.17
N LYS A 314 0.12 -4.01 -21.00
CA LYS A 314 0.74 -2.73 -20.66
C LYS A 314 2.23 -2.93 -20.41
N ARG A 315 3.04 -1.92 -20.72
CA ARG A 315 4.44 -1.86 -20.30
C ARG A 315 4.51 -1.77 -18.76
N GLY A 316 5.62 -2.25 -18.22
CA GLY A 316 5.87 -2.18 -16.79
C GLY A 316 6.23 -0.77 -16.29
N ALA A 317 6.61 -0.71 -15.02
CA ALA A 317 7.08 0.50 -14.37
C ALA A 317 8.39 0.99 -15.01
N GLU A 318 8.42 2.23 -15.46
CA GLU A 318 9.57 2.90 -16.05
C GLU A 318 10.46 3.52 -14.97
N THR A 319 11.76 3.55 -15.22
CA THR A 319 12.76 4.16 -14.33
C THR A 319 12.84 5.68 -14.50
N GLY A 320 12.46 6.18 -15.68
CA GLY A 320 12.69 7.57 -16.09
C GLY A 320 14.06 7.81 -16.73
N TRP A 321 14.80 6.76 -17.04
CA TRP A 321 15.93 6.80 -17.97
C TRP A 321 15.46 6.38 -19.37
N PRO A 322 15.28 7.31 -20.32
CA PRO A 322 14.68 6.99 -21.62
C PRO A 322 15.42 5.88 -22.37
N ASN A 323 16.76 5.91 -22.39
CA ASN A 323 17.62 4.92 -23.02
C ASN A 323 17.54 3.53 -22.37
N PHE A 324 17.18 3.43 -21.10
CA PHE A 324 16.99 2.18 -20.40
C PHE A 324 15.54 1.70 -20.54
N ASP A 325 14.57 2.60 -20.36
CA ASP A 325 13.14 2.30 -20.40
C ASP A 325 12.71 1.82 -21.79
N GLU A 326 13.39 2.21 -22.86
CA GLU A 326 13.16 1.66 -24.20
C GLU A 326 13.34 0.14 -24.24
N HIS A 327 14.30 -0.38 -23.47
CA HIS A 327 14.70 -1.78 -23.46
C HIS A 327 14.11 -2.60 -22.32
N CYS A 328 13.87 -2.00 -21.15
CA CYS A 328 13.43 -2.72 -19.96
C CYS A 328 12.54 -1.87 -19.05
N THR A 329 11.39 -2.42 -18.69
CA THR A 329 10.49 -1.89 -17.65
C THR A 329 10.18 -3.00 -16.65
N PHE A 330 9.70 -2.65 -15.46
CA PHE A 330 9.60 -3.60 -14.37
C PHE A 330 8.16 -3.87 -13.93
N GLU A 331 7.92 -5.05 -13.39
CA GLU A 331 6.69 -5.44 -12.70
C GLU A 331 7.00 -5.93 -11.29
N THR A 332 6.08 -5.74 -10.39
CA THR A 332 6.09 -6.48 -9.10
C THR A 332 5.74 -7.94 -9.33
N GLY A 333 6.13 -8.81 -8.39
CA GLY A 333 5.97 -10.26 -8.55
C GLY A 333 7.11 -10.90 -9.35
N ARG A 334 8.21 -10.19 -9.56
CA ARG A 334 9.36 -10.61 -10.38
C ARG A 334 10.65 -10.65 -9.60
N GLN A 335 11.58 -11.47 -10.09
CA GLN A 335 12.92 -11.64 -9.57
C GLN A 335 13.95 -11.10 -10.57
N MET A 336 14.88 -10.31 -10.08
CA MET A 336 15.98 -9.74 -10.85
C MET A 336 17.32 -10.11 -10.25
N VAL A 337 18.30 -10.41 -11.09
CA VAL A 337 19.69 -10.59 -10.70
C VAL A 337 20.54 -9.52 -11.36
N ILE A 338 21.38 -8.86 -10.55
CA ILE A 338 22.36 -7.87 -11.01
C ILE A 338 23.76 -8.39 -10.74
N THR A 339 24.61 -8.35 -11.74
CA THR A 339 26.03 -8.75 -11.64
C THR A 339 26.96 -7.66 -12.22
N GLY A 340 28.25 -7.90 -12.24
CA GLY A 340 29.34 -7.03 -12.69
C GLY A 340 30.57 -7.20 -11.82
N ARG A 341 31.73 -6.70 -12.24
CA ARG A 341 32.97 -6.80 -11.47
C ARG A 341 32.89 -6.05 -10.14
N PRO A 342 33.72 -6.42 -9.16
CA PRO A 342 33.93 -5.55 -8.00
C PRO A 342 34.38 -4.15 -8.42
N GLY A 343 33.69 -3.11 -7.96
CA GLY A 343 34.00 -1.73 -8.32
C GLY A 343 33.19 -1.15 -9.49
N ASP A 344 32.53 -1.95 -10.32
CA ASP A 344 31.76 -1.47 -11.49
C ASP A 344 30.47 -0.69 -11.15
N GLY A 345 30.12 -0.60 -9.86
CA GLY A 345 28.99 0.23 -9.43
C GLY A 345 27.65 -0.48 -9.35
N LYS A 346 27.61 -1.82 -9.22
CA LYS A 346 26.36 -2.60 -9.09
C LYS A 346 25.42 -2.04 -8.05
N SER A 347 25.91 -1.86 -6.81
CA SER A 347 25.10 -1.33 -5.71
C SER A 347 24.67 0.12 -5.96
N GLU A 348 25.56 0.95 -6.55
CA GLU A 348 25.25 2.33 -6.92
C GLU A 348 24.13 2.43 -7.97
N PHE A 349 24.20 1.56 -9.00
CA PHE A 349 23.15 1.46 -10.03
C PHE A 349 21.83 0.96 -9.42
N THR A 350 21.90 -0.07 -8.60
CA THR A 350 20.72 -0.63 -7.92
C THR A 350 20.05 0.41 -7.04
N ASP A 351 20.83 1.17 -6.26
CA ASP A 351 20.32 2.23 -5.38
C ASP A 351 19.52 3.26 -6.17
N GLU A 352 20.06 3.74 -7.29
CA GLU A 352 19.35 4.72 -8.10
C GLU A 352 18.13 4.13 -8.80
N LEU A 353 18.24 2.90 -9.32
CA LEU A 353 17.13 2.19 -9.95
C LEU A 353 15.92 2.11 -9.00
N VAL A 354 16.14 1.65 -7.77
CA VAL A 354 15.03 1.47 -6.82
C VAL A 354 14.51 2.80 -6.26
N LEU A 355 15.37 3.81 -6.12
CA LEU A 355 14.91 5.17 -5.78
C LEU A 355 13.99 5.74 -6.86
N ARG A 356 14.34 5.57 -8.14
CA ARG A 356 13.52 6.02 -9.27
C ARG A 356 12.17 5.30 -9.32
N LEU A 357 12.18 3.98 -9.12
CA LEU A 357 10.93 3.21 -9.02
C LEU A 357 10.09 3.65 -7.82
N CYS A 358 10.72 3.96 -6.67
CA CYS A 358 10.01 4.47 -5.51
C CYS A 358 9.40 5.86 -5.77
N LEU A 359 10.14 6.77 -6.39
CA LEU A 359 9.68 8.13 -6.69
C LEU A 359 8.57 8.18 -7.73
N LYS A 360 8.64 7.32 -8.78
CA LYS A 360 7.65 7.30 -9.86
C LYS A 360 6.42 6.44 -9.55
N HIS A 361 6.60 5.35 -8.81
CA HIS A 361 5.57 4.31 -8.64
C HIS A 361 5.28 3.99 -7.19
N GLU A 362 5.85 4.75 -6.25
CA GLU A 362 5.67 4.56 -4.79
C GLU A 362 6.09 3.16 -4.29
N TRP A 363 7.05 2.53 -4.97
CA TRP A 363 7.56 1.22 -4.58
C TRP A 363 8.54 1.35 -3.42
N LYS A 364 8.04 1.34 -2.19
CA LYS A 364 8.85 1.40 -0.97
C LYS A 364 9.87 0.27 -0.93
N ILE A 365 11.02 0.55 -0.33
CA ILE A 365 12.23 -0.27 -0.46
C ILE A 365 12.60 -0.89 0.88
N ALA A 366 12.93 -2.18 0.86
CA ALA A 366 13.61 -2.87 1.94
C ALA A 366 14.98 -3.36 1.47
N TYR A 367 16.02 -3.02 2.22
CA TYR A 367 17.39 -3.44 1.95
C TYR A 367 17.86 -4.46 2.97
N TYR A 368 18.41 -5.55 2.49
CA TYR A 368 19.41 -6.34 3.20
C TYR A 368 20.76 -6.09 2.53
N SER A 369 21.58 -5.24 3.12
CA SER A 369 22.86 -4.82 2.54
C SER A 369 23.95 -4.70 3.62
N PRO A 370 24.52 -5.83 4.08
CA PRO A 370 25.56 -5.84 5.10
C PRO A 370 26.89 -5.23 4.65
N GLU A 371 27.10 -5.03 3.36
CA GLU A 371 28.30 -4.35 2.84
C GLU A 371 28.17 -2.82 2.90
N ASN A 372 26.96 -2.28 2.94
CA ASN A 372 26.70 -0.86 3.10
C ASN A 372 26.51 -0.45 4.57
N MET A 373 27.36 -0.98 5.44
CA MET A 373 27.35 -0.65 6.88
C MET A 373 28.46 0.36 7.21
N PRO A 374 28.23 1.27 8.16
CA PRO A 374 27.01 1.46 8.95
C PRO A 374 25.87 2.07 8.11
N VAL A 375 24.60 1.85 8.54
CA VAL A 375 23.38 2.21 7.79
C VAL A 375 23.36 3.68 7.40
N GLU A 376 23.83 4.56 8.26
CA GLU A 376 23.87 6.00 8.02
C GLU A 376 24.74 6.37 6.80
N TYR A 377 25.75 5.57 6.46
CA TYR A 377 26.56 5.80 5.24
C TYR A 377 25.76 5.44 3.98
N HIS A 378 24.99 4.35 4.04
CA HIS A 378 24.07 4.02 2.96
C HIS A 378 22.97 5.08 2.81
N LEU A 379 22.36 5.51 3.90
CA LEU A 379 21.35 6.58 3.88
C LEU A 379 21.92 7.89 3.31
N LYS A 380 23.18 8.22 3.63
CA LYS A 380 23.85 9.38 3.03
C LYS A 380 24.00 9.24 1.52
N LYS A 381 24.39 8.07 1.01
CA LYS A 381 24.48 7.82 -0.45
C LYS A 381 23.11 7.99 -1.14
N LEU A 382 22.04 7.47 -0.53
CA LEU A 382 20.68 7.65 -1.05
C LEU A 382 20.24 9.12 -1.00
N ALA A 383 20.63 9.85 0.05
CA ALA A 383 20.37 11.28 0.19
C ALA A 383 21.09 12.11 -0.86
N ASP A 384 22.37 11.79 -1.18
CA ASP A 384 23.12 12.43 -2.25
C ASP A 384 22.38 12.31 -3.59
N LYS A 385 21.88 11.10 -3.91
CA LYS A 385 21.10 10.83 -5.11
C LYS A 385 19.78 11.61 -5.13
N LEU A 386 19.05 11.67 -4.01
CA LEU A 386 17.79 12.42 -3.92
C LEU A 386 17.99 13.93 -4.10
N LEU A 387 19.08 14.47 -3.59
CA LEU A 387 19.40 15.90 -3.67
C LEU A 387 20.05 16.32 -5.01
N GLY A 388 20.72 15.40 -5.70
CA GLY A 388 21.58 15.72 -6.84
C GLY A 388 22.86 16.45 -6.47
N LYS A 389 23.24 16.41 -5.20
CA LYS A 389 24.45 17.02 -4.64
C LYS A 389 24.82 16.35 -3.32
N GLU A 390 26.01 16.65 -2.81
CA GLU A 390 26.48 16.10 -1.55
C GLU A 390 25.55 16.48 -0.38
N PHE A 391 25.11 15.50 0.39
CA PHE A 391 24.32 15.66 1.62
C PHE A 391 25.24 16.09 2.78
N SER A 392 25.53 17.36 2.84
CA SER A 392 26.40 17.97 3.85
C SER A 392 25.96 19.41 4.14
N ALA A 393 25.96 19.81 5.40
CA ALA A 393 25.64 21.18 5.79
C ALA A 393 26.62 22.22 5.21
N SER A 394 27.83 21.78 4.83
CA SER A 394 28.82 22.62 4.16
C SER A 394 28.57 22.78 2.66
N THR A 395 27.72 21.99 2.06
CA THR A 395 27.39 22.06 0.65
C THR A 395 26.61 23.33 0.33
N TYR A 396 27.06 24.09 -0.67
CA TYR A 396 26.40 25.33 -1.08
C TYR A 396 24.91 25.12 -1.38
N GLY A 397 24.07 25.98 -0.80
CA GLY A 397 22.62 25.93 -0.97
C GLY A 397 21.91 24.78 -0.22
N MET A 398 22.59 24.05 0.68
CA MET A 398 21.96 23.13 1.60
C MET A 398 21.21 23.90 2.69
N THR A 399 19.96 23.55 2.92
CA THR A 399 19.11 24.17 3.94
C THR A 399 18.59 23.12 4.92
N GLU A 400 18.22 23.56 6.11
CA GLU A 400 17.56 22.70 7.11
C GLU A 400 16.24 22.10 6.58
N ALA A 401 15.52 22.83 5.76
CA ALA A 401 14.30 22.33 5.11
C ALA A 401 14.59 21.16 4.16
N MET A 402 15.63 21.26 3.34
CA MET A 402 16.08 20.17 2.46
C MET A 402 16.51 18.93 3.24
N TYR A 403 17.24 19.14 4.35
CA TYR A 403 17.62 18.05 5.25
C TYR A 403 16.38 17.31 5.76
N ARG A 404 15.40 18.04 6.31
CA ARG A 404 14.16 17.44 6.85
C ARG A 404 13.39 16.71 5.76
N GLN A 405 13.21 17.34 4.61
CA GLN A 405 12.49 16.74 3.48
C GLN A 405 13.10 15.40 3.06
N VAL A 406 14.44 15.33 2.93
CA VAL A 406 15.13 14.09 2.57
C VAL A 406 15.06 13.06 3.69
N ALA A 407 15.26 13.47 4.94
CA ALA A 407 15.23 12.58 6.09
C ALA A 407 13.84 11.96 6.28
N ASP A 408 12.78 12.77 6.18
CA ASP A 408 11.40 12.32 6.29
C ASP A 408 11.03 11.38 5.13
N TRP A 409 11.44 11.73 3.90
CA TRP A 409 11.21 10.86 2.75
C TRP A 409 11.91 9.49 2.91
N LEU A 410 13.17 9.47 3.32
CA LEU A 410 13.90 8.23 3.57
C LEU A 410 13.24 7.41 4.68
N ALA A 411 12.84 8.04 5.78
CA ALA A 411 12.14 7.36 6.88
C ALA A 411 10.81 6.73 6.45
N GLY A 412 10.09 7.36 5.51
CA GLY A 412 8.82 6.87 4.99
C GLY A 412 8.95 5.75 3.94
N ASN A 413 10.08 5.69 3.21
CA ASN A 413 10.19 4.88 2.00
C ASN A 413 11.30 3.82 2.02
N VAL A 414 12.30 3.95 2.89
CA VAL A 414 13.46 3.05 2.93
C VAL A 414 13.57 2.38 4.30
N THR A 415 13.73 1.06 4.29
CA THR A 415 13.90 0.26 5.53
C THR A 415 15.07 -0.70 5.36
N HIS A 416 15.94 -0.81 6.37
CA HIS A 416 17.04 -1.76 6.39
C HIS A 416 16.68 -2.98 7.25
N ILE A 417 16.91 -4.16 6.70
CA ILE A 417 16.77 -5.45 7.39
C ILE A 417 18.11 -5.81 7.98
N LEU A 418 18.21 -5.76 9.30
CA LEU A 418 19.40 -6.16 10.05
C LEU A 418 18.97 -7.27 11.02
N PRO A 419 19.37 -8.52 10.79
CA PRO A 419 18.99 -9.63 11.67
C PRO A 419 19.81 -9.60 12.97
N GLY A 420 19.48 -8.71 13.90
CA GLY A 420 20.19 -8.52 15.17
C GLY A 420 20.37 -9.83 15.95
N GLY A 421 21.58 -10.40 15.94
CA GLY A 421 21.94 -11.61 16.67
C GLY A 421 21.36 -12.93 16.12
N GLN A 422 20.61 -12.91 15.03
CA GLN A 422 20.13 -14.10 14.32
C GLN A 422 21.03 -14.40 13.10
N ALA A 423 21.00 -15.67 12.66
CA ALA A 423 21.70 -16.09 11.45
C ALA A 423 21.23 -15.29 10.20
N TYR A 424 22.17 -14.97 9.32
CA TYR A 424 21.92 -14.30 8.04
C TYR A 424 21.34 -15.29 6.99
N SER A 425 20.38 -16.10 7.41
CA SER A 425 19.68 -17.03 6.50
C SER A 425 18.66 -16.27 5.64
N ILE A 426 18.48 -16.78 4.42
CA ILE A 426 17.51 -16.19 3.50
C ILE A 426 16.08 -16.24 4.08
N ASP A 427 15.75 -17.29 4.84
CA ASP A 427 14.42 -17.45 5.42
C ASP A 427 14.12 -16.34 6.45
N ASN A 428 15.09 -16.01 7.31
CA ASN A 428 14.97 -14.91 8.28
C ASN A 428 14.83 -13.55 7.58
N ILE A 429 15.57 -13.34 6.49
CA ILE A 429 15.48 -12.08 5.71
C ILE A 429 14.11 -11.97 5.05
N LEU A 430 13.64 -13.05 4.40
CA LEU A 430 12.32 -13.04 3.74
C LEU A 430 11.17 -12.93 4.75
N ASP A 431 11.29 -13.51 5.95
CA ASP A 431 10.28 -13.31 7.00
C ASP A 431 10.20 -11.84 7.43
N LYS A 432 11.33 -11.16 7.63
CA LYS A 432 11.36 -9.72 7.90
C LYS A 432 10.81 -8.92 6.73
N ALA A 433 11.19 -9.26 5.50
CA ALA A 433 10.67 -8.61 4.30
C ALA A 433 9.14 -8.79 4.19
N ARG A 434 8.59 -9.97 4.49
CA ARG A 434 7.14 -10.21 4.56
C ARG A 434 6.45 -9.29 5.56
N GLN A 435 7.01 -9.16 6.77
CA GLN A 435 6.49 -8.23 7.77
C GLN A 435 6.51 -6.78 7.25
N LEU A 436 7.56 -6.36 6.54
CA LEU A 436 7.66 -5.02 5.95
C LEU A 436 6.68 -4.81 4.79
N VAL A 437 6.40 -5.84 4.00
CA VAL A 437 5.32 -5.79 3.00
C VAL A 437 3.98 -5.47 3.67
N HIS A 438 3.66 -6.20 4.75
CA HIS A 438 2.40 -6.01 5.46
C HIS A 438 2.35 -4.65 6.19
N ARG A 439 3.39 -4.32 6.97
CA ARG A 439 3.38 -3.13 7.85
C ARG A 439 3.69 -1.82 7.14
N ARG A 440 4.56 -1.85 6.13
CA ARG A 440 5.10 -0.66 5.46
C ARG A 440 4.72 -0.53 3.98
N GLY A 441 4.10 -1.56 3.41
CA GLY A 441 3.75 -1.58 1.99
C GLY A 441 4.96 -1.70 1.05
N VAL A 442 6.04 -2.34 1.49
CA VAL A 442 7.25 -2.56 0.67
C VAL A 442 6.91 -3.30 -0.62
N ARG A 443 7.43 -2.81 -1.73
CA ARG A 443 7.29 -3.43 -3.07
C ARG A 443 8.62 -3.79 -3.71
N THR A 444 9.73 -3.30 -3.19
CA THR A 444 11.07 -3.64 -3.67
C THR A 444 11.91 -4.19 -2.53
N VAL A 445 12.51 -5.36 -2.71
CA VAL A 445 13.42 -5.97 -1.74
C VAL A 445 14.77 -6.15 -2.40
N VAL A 446 15.81 -5.55 -1.84
CA VAL A 446 17.19 -5.64 -2.34
C VAL A 446 18.02 -6.49 -1.40
N ILE A 447 18.72 -7.49 -1.95
CA ILE A 447 19.67 -8.37 -1.24
C ILE A 447 21.05 -8.15 -1.86
N ASP A 448 21.94 -7.49 -1.10
CA ASP A 448 23.27 -7.06 -1.55
C ASP A 448 24.35 -7.37 -0.51
N PRO A 449 25.22 -8.36 -0.74
CA PRO A 449 25.26 -9.31 -1.84
C PRO A 449 24.89 -10.77 -1.43
N LEU A 450 24.76 -11.64 -2.44
CA LEU A 450 24.54 -13.08 -2.28
C LEU A 450 25.54 -13.78 -1.34
N ASN A 451 26.84 -13.45 -1.45
CA ASN A 451 27.94 -14.10 -0.72
C ASN A 451 27.97 -13.80 0.79
N ARG A 452 27.07 -12.95 1.29
CA ARG A 452 26.86 -12.68 2.73
C ARG A 452 25.72 -13.51 3.32
N LEU A 453 25.06 -14.33 2.52
CA LEU A 453 24.04 -15.27 3.00
C LEU A 453 24.69 -16.54 3.54
N GLU A 454 24.15 -17.03 4.65
CA GLU A 454 24.57 -18.33 5.19
C GLU A 454 24.08 -19.46 4.30
N GLN A 455 25.01 -20.36 3.95
CA GLN A 455 24.64 -21.58 3.24
C GLN A 455 23.99 -22.58 4.21
N THR A 456 22.96 -23.25 3.74
CA THR A 456 22.35 -24.33 4.50
C THR A 456 23.31 -25.52 4.58
N GLU A 457 23.57 -25.99 5.79
CA GLU A 457 24.46 -27.15 6.01
C GLU A 457 24.03 -28.37 5.18
N GLY A 458 24.99 -29.04 4.58
CA GLY A 458 24.76 -30.26 3.78
C GLY A 458 24.33 -30.02 2.32
N MET A 459 24.15 -28.77 1.88
CA MET A 459 23.87 -28.46 0.47
C MET A 459 25.15 -28.12 -0.30
N THR A 460 25.22 -28.57 -1.56
CA THR A 460 26.20 -28.05 -2.50
C THR A 460 25.89 -26.60 -2.85
N GLU A 461 26.88 -25.82 -3.27
CA GLU A 461 26.69 -24.42 -3.69
C GLU A 461 25.59 -24.28 -4.75
N ARG A 462 25.52 -25.17 -5.71
CA ARG A 462 24.50 -25.17 -6.76
C ARG A 462 23.11 -25.45 -6.22
N GLU A 463 22.96 -26.40 -5.31
CA GLU A 463 21.66 -26.69 -4.66
C GLU A 463 21.20 -25.51 -3.81
N PHE A 464 22.11 -24.87 -3.08
CA PHE A 464 21.83 -23.66 -2.31
C PHE A 464 21.33 -22.54 -3.21
N ILE A 465 22.04 -22.23 -4.31
CA ILE A 465 21.64 -21.17 -5.26
C ILE A 465 20.27 -21.47 -5.85
N ARG A 466 20.02 -22.70 -6.27
CA ARG A 466 18.73 -23.09 -6.85
C ARG A 466 17.59 -22.97 -5.82
N SER A 467 17.83 -23.39 -4.59
CA SER A 467 16.88 -23.23 -3.49
C SER A 467 16.61 -21.76 -3.20
N LEU A 468 17.65 -20.94 -3.14
CA LEU A 468 17.56 -19.50 -2.94
C LEU A 468 16.70 -18.84 -4.02
N LEU A 469 17.02 -19.04 -5.30
CA LEU A 469 16.30 -18.44 -6.42
C LEU A 469 14.82 -18.84 -6.44
N ASN A 470 14.50 -20.09 -6.08
CA ASN A 470 13.11 -20.54 -5.91
C ASN A 470 12.39 -19.80 -4.77
N LYS A 471 13.07 -19.63 -3.62
CA LYS A 471 12.50 -18.90 -2.48
C LYS A 471 12.24 -17.43 -2.84
N LEU A 472 13.19 -16.78 -3.52
CA LEU A 472 13.05 -15.40 -3.98
C LEU A 472 11.90 -15.23 -4.99
N SER A 473 11.81 -16.14 -5.97
CA SER A 473 10.73 -16.12 -6.97
C SER A 473 9.36 -16.34 -6.34
N ARG A 474 9.23 -17.30 -5.43
CA ARG A 474 8.00 -17.54 -4.67
C ARG A 474 7.61 -16.31 -3.85
N PHE A 475 8.56 -15.76 -3.11
CA PHE A 475 8.33 -14.55 -2.31
C PHE A 475 7.87 -13.37 -3.19
N ALA A 476 8.56 -13.13 -4.31
CA ALA A 476 8.23 -12.08 -5.25
C ALA A 476 6.77 -12.22 -5.74
N THR A 477 6.38 -13.41 -6.18
CA THR A 477 5.05 -13.69 -6.72
C THR A 477 3.96 -13.58 -5.64
N GLN A 478 4.17 -14.19 -4.47
CA GLN A 478 3.19 -14.21 -3.38
C GLN A 478 2.93 -12.82 -2.80
N HIS A 479 4.00 -12.02 -2.65
CA HIS A 479 3.90 -10.71 -2.01
C HIS A 479 3.87 -9.54 -2.99
N LYS A 480 3.80 -9.83 -4.32
CA LYS A 480 3.79 -8.80 -5.37
C LYS A 480 4.91 -7.78 -5.18
N CYS A 481 6.14 -8.27 -5.02
CA CYS A 481 7.34 -7.45 -4.86
C CYS A 481 8.30 -7.67 -6.04
N LEU A 482 9.10 -6.65 -6.38
CA LEU A 482 10.31 -6.82 -7.16
C LEU A 482 11.44 -7.21 -6.20
N VAL A 483 12.00 -8.41 -6.38
CA VAL A 483 13.14 -8.89 -5.56
C VAL A 483 14.41 -8.80 -6.38
N ILE A 484 15.38 -8.04 -5.89
CA ILE A 484 16.67 -7.80 -6.55
C ILE A 484 17.76 -8.49 -5.75
N LEU A 485 18.50 -9.39 -6.41
CA LEU A 485 19.65 -10.06 -5.85
C LEU A 485 20.93 -9.58 -6.55
N ILE A 486 21.87 -9.03 -5.79
CA ILE A 486 23.20 -8.69 -6.29
C ILE A 486 24.14 -9.89 -6.10
N ALA A 487 24.74 -10.34 -7.21
CA ALA A 487 25.63 -11.49 -7.21
C ALA A 487 26.98 -11.12 -7.82
N HIS A 488 28.07 -11.57 -7.16
CA HIS A 488 29.43 -11.37 -7.65
C HIS A 488 29.82 -12.45 -8.66
N PRO A 489 30.52 -12.09 -9.76
CA PRO A 489 31.05 -13.07 -10.70
C PRO A 489 32.23 -13.84 -10.11
N ARG A 490 32.55 -14.98 -10.73
CA ARG A 490 33.83 -15.67 -10.53
C ARG A 490 34.96 -14.73 -10.97
N LYS A 491 36.19 -15.03 -10.51
CA LYS A 491 37.38 -14.43 -11.09
C LYS A 491 37.43 -14.83 -12.57
N VAL A 492 37.12 -13.88 -13.45
CA VAL A 492 37.26 -14.07 -14.90
C VAL A 492 38.68 -13.70 -15.29
N ASN A 493 39.41 -14.62 -15.90
CA ASN A 493 40.76 -14.38 -16.39
C ASN A 493 40.71 -13.36 -17.55
N ARG A 494 41.70 -12.48 -17.63
CA ARG A 494 41.90 -11.63 -18.81
C ARG A 494 42.09 -12.50 -20.04
N ASN A 495 41.65 -12.02 -21.18
CA ASN A 495 41.92 -12.71 -22.45
C ASN A 495 43.44 -12.80 -22.64
N GLU A 496 43.98 -14.03 -22.67
CA GLU A 496 45.43 -14.32 -22.72
C GLU A 496 46.09 -13.73 -23.97
N THR A 497 45.31 -13.54 -25.06
CA THR A 497 45.80 -13.09 -26.35
C THR A 497 45.81 -11.53 -26.48
N THR A 498 44.81 -10.85 -25.91
CA THR A 498 44.64 -9.39 -26.10
C THR A 498 44.89 -8.58 -24.84
N GLY A 499 45.04 -9.22 -23.67
CA GLY A 499 45.11 -8.54 -22.37
C GLY A 499 43.83 -7.79 -21.97
N ALA A 500 42.84 -7.69 -22.86
CA ALA A 500 41.58 -7.02 -22.61
C ALA A 500 40.71 -7.77 -21.61
N GLN A 501 40.03 -7.04 -20.79
CA GLN A 501 39.02 -7.64 -19.87
C GLN A 501 37.78 -8.01 -20.68
N ARG A 502 37.38 -9.29 -20.62
CA ARG A 502 36.11 -9.74 -21.19
C ARG A 502 34.95 -9.22 -20.37
N ARG A 503 33.86 -8.83 -21.01
CA ARG A 503 32.58 -8.52 -20.34
C ARG A 503 32.16 -9.70 -19.41
N ILE A 504 31.59 -9.38 -18.26
CA ILE A 504 30.94 -10.34 -17.38
C ILE A 504 29.57 -10.69 -17.96
N GLU A 505 29.21 -11.94 -17.89
CA GLU A 505 27.90 -12.44 -18.28
C GLU A 505 27.27 -13.23 -17.12
N MET A 506 25.95 -13.45 -17.17
CA MET A 506 25.25 -14.22 -16.13
C MET A 506 25.87 -15.59 -15.85
N ASN A 507 26.44 -16.22 -16.86
CA ASN A 507 27.14 -17.52 -16.72
C ASN A 507 28.47 -17.43 -15.96
N ASP A 508 29.00 -16.25 -15.78
CA ASP A 508 30.22 -16.00 -15.01
C ASP A 508 29.95 -15.87 -13.50
N ILE A 509 28.70 -15.81 -13.07
CA ILE A 509 28.34 -15.81 -11.66
C ILE A 509 28.69 -17.18 -11.06
N ASN A 510 29.31 -17.15 -9.87
CA ASN A 510 29.71 -18.39 -9.19
C ASN A 510 28.45 -19.24 -8.89
N GLY A 511 28.49 -20.50 -9.27
CA GLY A 511 27.46 -21.48 -8.92
C GLY A 511 26.51 -21.89 -10.01
N SER A 512 26.19 -21.16 -11.10
CA SER A 512 25.44 -21.80 -12.18
C SER A 512 24.78 -20.90 -13.24
N ALA A 513 24.51 -21.52 -14.38
CA ALA A 513 23.52 -21.08 -15.38
C ALA A 513 22.10 -20.88 -14.79
N ASP A 514 21.85 -21.32 -13.56
CA ASP A 514 20.53 -21.20 -12.93
C ASP A 514 20.14 -19.74 -12.68
N PHE A 515 21.10 -18.82 -12.49
CA PHE A 515 20.82 -17.37 -12.39
C PHE A 515 20.12 -16.87 -13.67
N GLY A 516 20.70 -17.15 -14.84
CA GLY A 516 20.09 -16.78 -16.11
C GLY A 516 18.79 -17.52 -16.41
N ASN A 517 18.67 -18.79 -16.03
CA ASN A 517 17.49 -19.61 -16.34
C ASN A 517 16.28 -19.23 -15.45
N MET A 518 16.49 -19.01 -14.16
CA MET A 518 15.41 -18.87 -13.18
C MET A 518 14.96 -17.43 -12.98
N SER A 519 15.82 -16.42 -13.19
CA SER A 519 15.46 -15.03 -13.01
C SER A 519 14.60 -14.48 -14.16
N ASP A 520 13.78 -13.48 -13.86
CA ASP A 520 12.95 -12.80 -14.85
C ASP A 520 13.74 -11.69 -15.56
N PHE A 521 14.60 -11.00 -14.82
CA PHE A 521 15.52 -9.98 -15.32
C PHE A 521 16.94 -10.34 -14.96
N CYS A 522 17.85 -10.15 -15.90
CA CYS A 522 19.30 -10.30 -15.70
C CYS A 522 20.00 -9.06 -16.23
N ILE A 523 20.72 -8.39 -15.35
CA ILE A 523 21.43 -7.14 -15.64
C ILE A 523 22.88 -7.28 -15.26
N ASP A 524 23.78 -6.82 -16.15
CA ASP A 524 25.22 -6.70 -15.90
C ASP A 524 25.64 -5.23 -15.94
N VAL A 525 26.35 -4.77 -14.93
CA VAL A 525 26.89 -3.41 -14.83
C VAL A 525 28.37 -3.47 -15.11
N ASP A 526 28.81 -2.82 -16.17
CA ASP A 526 30.22 -2.77 -16.62
C ASP A 526 30.68 -1.31 -16.70
N ARG A 527 31.73 -0.97 -15.95
CA ARG A 527 32.29 0.35 -15.88
C ARG A 527 33.59 0.44 -16.64
N ASP A 528 33.68 1.39 -17.55
CA ASP A 528 34.89 1.77 -18.26
C ASP A 528 35.49 3.02 -17.59
N ASP A 529 36.44 2.82 -16.68
CA ASP A 529 37.08 3.91 -15.91
C ASP A 529 37.85 4.86 -16.82
N ASP A 530 38.41 4.36 -17.94
CA ASP A 530 39.18 5.19 -18.89
C ASP A 530 38.27 6.17 -19.62
N LYS A 531 37.01 5.82 -19.84
CA LYS A 531 36.03 6.66 -20.52
C LYS A 531 35.06 7.37 -19.58
N GLY A 532 35.07 7.04 -18.28
CA GLY A 532 34.10 7.56 -17.30
C GLY A 532 32.66 7.16 -17.60
N MET A 533 32.49 6.05 -18.31
CA MET A 533 31.19 5.55 -18.77
C MET A 533 30.80 4.25 -18.04
N VAL A 534 29.51 4.10 -17.83
CA VAL A 534 28.93 2.84 -17.33
C VAL A 534 27.97 2.29 -18.38
N THR A 535 28.21 1.06 -18.80
CA THR A 535 27.29 0.35 -19.69
C THR A 535 26.50 -0.67 -18.87
N VAL A 536 25.21 -0.54 -18.90
CA VAL A 536 24.27 -1.47 -18.24
C VAL A 536 23.71 -2.38 -19.31
N TYR A 537 24.13 -3.65 -19.29
CA TYR A 537 23.63 -4.65 -20.19
C TYR A 537 22.37 -5.33 -19.61
N ILE A 538 21.35 -5.43 -20.44
CA ILE A 538 20.08 -6.09 -20.13
C ILE A 538 20.14 -7.45 -20.82
N ASP A 539 20.70 -8.45 -20.15
CA ASP A 539 20.94 -9.78 -20.75
C ASP A 539 19.65 -10.55 -20.95
N LYS A 540 18.69 -10.36 -20.03
CA LYS A 540 17.41 -11.08 -20.08
C LYS A 540 16.26 -10.21 -19.60
N VAL A 541 15.18 -10.26 -20.38
CA VAL A 541 13.83 -9.87 -19.98
C VAL A 541 12.90 -11.02 -20.37
N ARG A 542 12.28 -11.68 -19.39
CA ARG A 542 11.47 -12.89 -19.64
C ARG A 542 10.21 -12.62 -20.44
N PHE A 543 9.55 -11.49 -20.17
CA PHE A 543 8.25 -11.13 -20.74
C PHE A 543 8.39 -10.02 -21.77
N LYS A 544 7.92 -10.26 -23.00
CA LYS A 544 8.09 -9.35 -24.16
C LYS A 544 7.48 -7.97 -23.96
N HIS A 545 6.38 -7.85 -23.19
CA HIS A 545 5.74 -6.56 -22.93
C HIS A 545 6.55 -5.68 -21.98
N LEU A 546 7.45 -6.27 -21.19
CA LEU A 546 8.33 -5.56 -20.27
C LEU A 546 9.62 -5.07 -20.94
N GLY A 547 9.99 -5.64 -22.08
CA GLY A 547 11.18 -5.23 -22.81
C GLY A 547 11.85 -6.35 -23.60
N ARG A 548 13.12 -6.13 -23.95
CA ARG A 548 13.91 -7.03 -24.78
C ARG A 548 15.29 -7.27 -24.16
N GLY A 549 15.64 -8.53 -23.97
CA GLY A 549 17.00 -8.93 -23.57
C GLY A 549 18.02 -8.76 -24.70
N ASN A 550 19.29 -8.95 -24.36
CA ASN A 550 20.47 -8.72 -25.23
C ASN A 550 20.54 -7.28 -25.78
N THR A 551 20.24 -6.31 -24.91
CA THR A 551 20.33 -4.87 -25.16
C THR A 551 21.23 -4.20 -24.14
N SER A 552 21.53 -2.92 -24.30
CA SER A 552 22.30 -2.16 -23.32
C SER A 552 21.91 -0.69 -23.29
N ALA A 553 22.10 -0.06 -22.16
CA ALA A 553 21.97 1.37 -21.97
C ALA A 553 23.30 1.95 -21.42
N LYS A 554 23.71 3.11 -21.92
CA LYS A 554 24.96 3.76 -21.53
C LYS A 554 24.67 4.96 -20.66
N PHE A 555 25.53 5.17 -19.67
CA PHE A 555 25.41 6.24 -18.69
C PHE A 555 26.76 6.90 -18.41
N VAL A 556 26.70 8.15 -17.99
CA VAL A 556 27.77 8.85 -17.31
C VAL A 556 27.46 8.85 -15.81
N TYR A 557 28.43 8.45 -14.99
CA TYR A 557 28.28 8.44 -13.54
C TYR A 557 28.82 9.73 -12.93
N ASP A 558 27.98 10.44 -12.18
CA ASP A 558 28.39 11.63 -11.43
C ASP A 558 28.84 11.25 -10.02
N PHE A 559 30.12 11.46 -9.73
CA PHE A 559 30.72 11.10 -8.43
C PHE A 559 30.24 11.94 -7.26
N VAL A 560 29.69 13.14 -7.51
CA VAL A 560 29.25 14.04 -6.45
C VAL A 560 27.91 13.66 -5.92
N SER A 561 26.94 13.44 -6.82
CA SER A 561 25.57 13.06 -6.46
C SER A 561 25.35 11.55 -6.46
N GLY A 562 26.27 10.78 -7.04
CA GLY A 562 26.10 9.35 -7.26
C GLY A 562 25.08 8.99 -8.33
N ARG A 563 24.62 9.96 -9.16
CA ARG A 563 23.59 9.75 -10.19
C ARG A 563 24.15 9.21 -11.51
N TYR A 564 23.29 8.51 -12.23
CA TYR A 564 23.52 8.03 -13.58
C TYR A 564 22.75 8.90 -14.59
N PHE A 565 23.45 9.48 -15.54
CA PHE A 565 22.88 10.30 -16.62
C PHE A 565 22.91 9.52 -17.92
N PRO A 566 21.77 9.38 -18.65
CA PRO A 566 21.74 8.73 -19.95
C PRO A 566 22.76 9.34 -20.93
N CYS A 567 23.43 8.49 -21.70
CA CYS A 567 24.35 8.89 -22.76
C CYS A 567 23.76 8.48 -24.10
N GLU A 568 23.60 9.42 -25.05
CA GLU A 568 23.14 9.14 -26.41
C GLU A 568 24.34 8.79 -27.29
N GLU A 569 24.23 7.71 -28.09
CA GLU A 569 25.34 7.22 -28.93
C GLU A 569 25.72 8.18 -30.05
N ASP A 570 24.79 8.98 -30.58
CA ASP A 570 25.00 9.87 -31.72
C ASP A 570 25.90 11.10 -31.44
N ILE A 571 26.21 11.35 -30.18
CA ILE A 571 27.07 12.50 -29.79
C ILE A 571 28.57 12.16 -29.82
N ILE A 572 28.93 10.89 -29.92
CA ILE A 572 30.33 10.42 -29.86
C ILE A 572 31.04 10.45 -31.24
N GLN A 573 30.32 10.62 -32.35
CA GLN A 573 30.87 10.46 -33.70
C GLN A 573 31.40 11.76 -34.38
N THR A 574 31.35 12.90 -33.73
CA THR A 574 31.78 14.16 -34.37
C THR A 574 32.91 14.86 -33.65
N SER A 575 34.10 14.28 -33.59
CA SER A 575 35.39 15.00 -33.61
C SER A 575 36.56 14.02 -33.57
N GLU A 576 37.19 13.80 -34.69
CA GLU A 576 38.56 13.27 -34.72
C GLU A 576 39.47 14.28 -34.01
N GLY A 577 39.96 13.93 -32.81
CA GLY A 577 41.08 14.61 -32.21
C GLY A 577 40.96 15.07 -30.76
N ASP A 578 39.78 15.22 -30.19
CA ASP A 578 39.61 15.56 -28.77
C ASP A 578 39.18 14.37 -27.91
N LYS A 579 39.80 14.21 -26.73
CA LYS A 579 39.28 13.27 -25.72
C LYS A 579 37.81 13.63 -25.49
N PRO A 580 36.91 12.65 -25.54
CA PRO A 580 35.49 12.94 -25.29
C PRO A 580 35.34 13.49 -23.87
N GLY A 581 35.15 14.79 -23.79
CA GLY A 581 34.67 15.44 -22.57
C GLY A 581 33.22 14.99 -22.33
N PRO A 582 32.74 15.01 -21.10
CA PRO A 582 31.34 14.67 -20.81
C PRO A 582 30.46 15.60 -21.64
N VAL A 583 29.74 15.03 -22.58
CA VAL A 583 28.75 15.74 -23.38
C VAL A 583 27.68 16.24 -22.42
N ASN A 584 27.32 17.49 -22.56
CA ASN A 584 26.35 18.21 -21.75
C ASN A 584 24.92 17.63 -22.01
N THR A 585 24.69 16.40 -21.57
CA THR A 585 23.35 15.95 -21.27
C THR A 585 22.88 16.81 -20.11
N GLN A 586 21.73 17.44 -20.19
CA GLN A 586 21.19 18.27 -19.11
C GLN A 586 21.38 17.54 -17.77
N SER A 587 22.45 17.86 -17.08
CA SER A 587 22.80 17.30 -15.79
C SER A 587 21.74 17.81 -14.82
N ASP A 588 20.72 17.00 -14.56
CA ASP A 588 19.68 17.34 -13.63
C ASP A 588 20.17 17.13 -12.21
N HIS A 589 20.84 18.17 -11.69
CA HIS A 589 21.27 18.25 -10.29
C HIS A 589 20.14 18.77 -9.38
N THR A 590 18.90 18.77 -9.85
CA THR A 590 17.75 19.20 -9.07
C THR A 590 17.37 18.17 -8.00
N ILE A 591 16.69 18.64 -6.97
CA ILE A 591 16.10 17.76 -5.96
C ILE A 591 14.94 17.00 -6.60
N TRP A 592 14.96 15.68 -6.47
CA TRP A 592 13.87 14.84 -6.97
C TRP A 592 12.60 14.92 -6.12
N LEU A 593 12.72 15.38 -4.86
CA LEU A 593 11.56 15.51 -3.97
C LEU A 593 10.80 16.80 -4.29
N LYS A 594 9.52 16.70 -4.54
CA LYS A 594 8.64 17.86 -4.78
C LYS A 594 8.53 18.72 -3.52
N LYS A 595 8.43 20.05 -3.66
CA LYS A 595 8.10 20.95 -2.55
C LYS A 595 6.69 20.63 -2.04
N GLU A 596 6.44 20.78 -0.73
CA GLU A 596 5.12 20.51 -0.11
C GLU A 596 3.97 21.27 -0.78
N GLU A 597 4.23 22.45 -1.37
CA GLU A 597 3.23 23.24 -2.08
C GLU A 597 2.77 22.61 -3.42
N GLU A 598 3.56 21.74 -4.03
CA GLU A 598 3.19 21.03 -5.27
C GLU A 598 2.47 19.70 -5.02
N GLN A 599 2.56 19.13 -3.80
CA GLN A 599 1.83 17.92 -3.43
C GLN A 599 0.33 18.16 -3.28
N THR A 600 -0.10 19.41 -3.06
CA THR A 600 -1.52 19.77 -2.96
C THR A 600 -2.24 19.84 -4.30
N CYS A 601 -1.55 19.82 -5.43
CA CYS A 601 -2.13 19.96 -6.78
C CYS A 601 -2.29 18.63 -7.55
N LEU A 602 -1.90 17.48 -6.99
CA LEU A 602 -1.97 16.18 -7.68
C LEU A 602 -3.28 15.40 -7.49
N PHE A 603 -4.28 16.02 -6.88
CA PHE A 603 -5.62 15.46 -6.75
C PHE A 603 -6.63 16.37 -7.48
N GLY A 604 -6.44 16.57 -8.77
CA GLY A 604 -7.39 17.11 -9.70
C GLY A 604 -8.24 16.00 -10.31
#